data_e0327f06c3e47b2750c3af2ee5221314
#
_entry.id   e0327f06c3e47b2750c3af2ee5221314
#
_cell.length_a   1.000
_cell.length_b   1.000
_cell.length_c   1.000
_cell.angle_alpha   90.00
_cell.angle_beta   90.00
_cell.angle_gamma   90.00
#
_symmetry.space_group_name_H-M   'P 1'
#
loop_
_entity.id
_entity.type
_entity.pdbx_description
1 polymer ?
#
loop_
_entity_poly.entity_id
_entity_poly.type
_entity_poly.pdbx_seq_one_letter_code
_entity_poly.pdbx_strand_id
1 'polypeptide(L)'
;TMASSGIPSMVNDFSGGPFMENYYHSQYDNQDVYEEEVYRFHHEFYLKLLLAIDSLALPPMDFGRVLDQSIKTLDPDLCMQTGANGVLLLEKTEEAKKAAAILSEQVRRFNSIPEEKRDWKKADAITEKLLGVFRKSQDYLVRLDWDDNVIFPQQAVQNNLYALKKAMGYLEKGEIAPALEAFYSIDNNCY
;
A
#
# COMPACT_ATOMS: atom_id res chain seq x y z
N THR A 1 1.29 -4.77 8.72
CA THR A 1 1.86 -4.09 9.90
C THR A 1 3.12 -3.30 9.55
N MET A 2 4.13 -3.89 8.92
CA MET A 2 5.36 -3.17 8.51
C MET A 2 5.07 -2.00 7.58
N ALA A 3 4.28 -2.21 6.54
CA ALA A 3 3.88 -1.16 5.61
C ALA A 3 3.16 0.00 6.33
N SER A 4 2.27 -0.32 7.28
CA SER A 4 1.54 0.68 8.06
C SER A 4 2.43 1.46 9.04
N SER A 5 3.62 0.94 9.36
CA SER A 5 4.64 1.62 10.15
C SER A 5 5.61 2.46 9.30
N GLY A 6 5.29 2.70 8.04
CA GLY A 6 6.13 3.48 7.12
C GLY A 6 7.38 2.72 6.64
N ILE A 7 7.39 1.40 6.75
CA ILE A 7 8.45 0.55 6.22
C ILE A 7 8.03 0.09 4.82
N PRO A 8 8.79 0.38 3.76
CA PRO A 8 8.51 -0.13 2.44
C PRO A 8 8.44 -1.65 2.46
N SER A 9 7.32 -2.19 2.03
CA SER A 9 7.03 -3.61 2.11
C SER A 9 6.37 -4.08 0.81
N MET A 10 6.65 -5.31 0.44
CA MET A 10 5.91 -5.97 -0.63
C MET A 10 5.28 -7.26 -0.09
N VAL A 11 4.12 -7.56 -0.61
CA VAL A 11 3.40 -8.80 -0.34
C VAL A 11 3.24 -9.53 -1.67
N ASN A 12 3.60 -10.79 -1.70
CA ASN A 12 3.26 -11.66 -2.81
C ASN A 12 1.84 -12.22 -2.58
N ASP A 13 1.18 -12.55 -3.66
CA ASP A 13 -0.12 -13.20 -3.68
C ASP A 13 0.01 -14.53 -4.44
N PHE A 14 0.85 -15.41 -3.90
CA PHE A 14 0.90 -16.78 -4.38
C PHE A 14 -0.28 -17.53 -3.77
N SER A 15 -1.27 -17.84 -4.59
CA SER A 15 -2.35 -18.68 -4.13
C SER A 15 -1.84 -20.11 -3.97
N GLY A 16 -1.93 -20.64 -2.76
CA GLY A 16 -1.53 -22.00 -2.42
C GLY A 16 -2.57 -23.07 -2.75
N GLY A 17 -3.57 -22.79 -3.58
CA GLY A 17 -4.66 -23.72 -3.81
C GLY A 17 -5.40 -24.05 -2.51
N PRO A 18 -5.74 -25.33 -2.25
CA PRO A 18 -6.52 -25.72 -1.08
C PRO A 18 -5.76 -25.68 0.25
N PHE A 19 -4.46 -25.32 0.26
CA PHE A 19 -3.65 -25.28 1.48
C PHE A 19 -4.23 -24.34 2.53
N MET A 20 -4.63 -23.13 2.14
CA MET A 20 -5.20 -22.13 3.05
C MET A 20 -6.51 -22.60 3.68
N GLU A 21 -7.30 -23.38 2.96
CA GLU A 21 -8.60 -23.87 3.42
C GLU A 21 -8.50 -25.11 4.29
N ASN A 22 -7.54 -26.00 3.99
CA ASN A 22 -7.48 -27.32 4.58
C ASN A 22 -6.43 -27.49 5.67
N TYR A 23 -5.34 -26.73 5.61
CA TYR A 23 -4.16 -26.98 6.44
C TYR A 23 -3.72 -25.75 7.26
N TYR A 24 -3.73 -24.56 6.66
CA TYR A 24 -3.17 -23.35 7.25
C TYR A 24 -3.71 -23.05 8.65
N HIS A 25 -2.82 -22.79 9.59
CA HIS A 25 -3.11 -22.55 11.02
C HIS A 25 -3.89 -23.68 11.71
N SER A 26 -3.76 -24.90 11.24
CA SER A 26 -4.38 -26.09 11.85
C SER A 26 -3.33 -27.11 12.29
N GLN A 27 -3.77 -28.13 13.03
CA GLN A 27 -2.92 -29.27 13.38
C GLN A 27 -2.47 -30.11 12.17
N TYR A 28 -3.08 -29.90 11.01
CA TYR A 28 -2.73 -30.57 9.76
C TYR A 28 -1.69 -29.81 8.94
N ASP A 29 -1.26 -28.64 9.41
CA ASP A 29 -0.13 -27.88 8.83
C ASP A 29 1.18 -28.47 9.39
N ASN A 30 1.56 -29.60 8.84
CA ASN A 30 2.70 -30.38 9.24
C ASN A 30 3.54 -30.85 8.03
N GLN A 31 4.54 -31.70 8.25
CA GLN A 31 5.43 -32.17 7.20
C GLN A 31 4.76 -32.99 6.09
N ASP A 32 3.57 -33.56 6.33
CA ASP A 32 2.87 -34.38 5.33
C ASP A 32 2.38 -33.53 4.14
N VAL A 33 2.24 -32.23 4.32
CA VAL A 33 1.84 -31.27 3.27
C VAL A 33 3.03 -30.55 2.65
N TYR A 34 4.27 -30.95 2.98
CA TYR A 34 5.49 -30.40 2.42
C TYR A 34 5.69 -30.87 0.98
N GLU A 35 5.82 -29.93 0.07
CA GLU A 35 6.17 -30.17 -1.34
C GLU A 35 7.52 -29.52 -1.66
N GLU A 36 8.56 -30.33 -1.90
CA GLU A 36 9.91 -29.86 -2.16
C GLU A 36 10.01 -28.90 -3.34
N GLU A 37 9.26 -29.14 -4.41
CA GLU A 37 9.27 -28.27 -5.60
C GLU A 37 8.72 -26.88 -5.30
N VAL A 38 7.66 -26.77 -4.47
CA VAL A 38 7.08 -25.50 -4.05
C VAL A 38 8.07 -24.72 -3.18
N TYR A 39 8.71 -25.40 -2.22
CA TYR A 39 9.74 -24.78 -1.37
C TYR A 39 10.93 -24.29 -2.17
N ARG A 40 11.46 -25.12 -3.10
CA ARG A 40 12.57 -24.74 -3.97
C ARG A 40 12.22 -23.53 -4.82
N PHE A 41 11.01 -23.51 -5.43
CA PHE A 41 10.52 -22.36 -6.16
C PHE A 41 10.52 -21.09 -5.32
N HIS A 42 9.97 -21.14 -4.10
CA HIS A 42 9.93 -19.99 -3.21
C HIS A 42 11.33 -19.51 -2.81
N HIS A 43 12.23 -20.43 -2.44
CA HIS A 43 13.62 -20.08 -2.10
C HIS A 43 14.35 -19.41 -3.27
N GLU A 44 14.23 -19.97 -4.47
CA GLU A 44 14.85 -19.39 -5.67
C GLU A 44 14.23 -18.03 -6.00
N PHE A 45 12.91 -17.90 -5.90
CA PHE A 45 12.22 -16.65 -6.16
C PHE A 45 12.67 -15.55 -5.20
N TYR A 46 12.65 -15.82 -3.88
CA TYR A 46 13.05 -14.82 -2.89
C TYR A 46 14.53 -14.49 -2.96
N LEU A 47 15.39 -15.46 -3.23
CA LEU A 47 16.82 -15.19 -3.43
C LEU A 47 17.04 -14.26 -4.63
N LYS A 48 16.43 -14.56 -5.77
CA LYS A 48 16.52 -13.71 -6.97
C LYS A 48 15.96 -12.30 -6.70
N LEU A 49 14.85 -12.21 -5.97
CA LEU A 49 14.25 -10.94 -5.59
C LEU A 49 15.18 -10.12 -4.69
N LEU A 50 15.76 -10.74 -3.66
CA LEU A 50 16.73 -10.08 -2.78
C LEU A 50 17.93 -9.56 -3.55
N LEU A 51 18.53 -10.38 -4.41
CA LEU A 51 19.67 -9.98 -5.24
C LEU A 51 19.29 -8.84 -6.21
N ALA A 52 18.09 -8.90 -6.78
CA ALA A 52 17.61 -7.82 -7.65
C ALA A 52 17.43 -6.50 -6.90
N ILE A 53 16.89 -6.53 -5.67
CA ILE A 53 16.72 -5.32 -4.83
C ILE A 53 18.08 -4.81 -4.35
N ASP A 54 18.97 -5.69 -3.90
CA ASP A 54 20.32 -5.36 -3.42
C ASP A 54 21.16 -4.68 -4.51
N SER A 55 20.93 -5.03 -5.77
CA SER A 55 21.61 -4.41 -6.92
C SER A 55 21.14 -2.99 -7.25
N LEU A 56 20.04 -2.51 -6.64
CA LEU A 56 19.49 -1.19 -6.90
C LEU A 56 20.20 -0.12 -6.06
N ALA A 57 20.47 1.04 -6.67
CA ALA A 57 21.02 2.18 -5.96
C ALA A 57 19.93 2.96 -5.19
N LEU A 58 18.70 2.95 -5.70
CA LEU A 58 17.53 3.58 -5.07
C LEU A 58 16.42 2.56 -4.89
N PRO A 59 15.73 2.57 -3.73
CA PRO A 59 14.63 1.65 -3.48
C PRO A 59 13.47 1.87 -4.48
N PRO A 60 12.89 0.79 -5.04
CA PRO A 60 11.82 0.86 -6.04
C PRO A 60 10.46 1.06 -5.37
N MET A 61 10.26 2.20 -4.71
CA MET A 61 9.01 2.53 -4.04
C MET A 61 7.92 2.88 -5.04
N ASP A 62 6.72 2.32 -4.82
CA ASP A 62 5.52 2.64 -5.59
C ASP A 62 4.64 3.60 -4.79
N PHE A 63 4.58 4.85 -5.24
CA PHE A 63 3.70 5.88 -4.70
C PHE A 63 2.35 5.95 -5.42
N GLY A 64 2.19 5.24 -6.55
CA GLY A 64 1.02 5.36 -7.42
C GLY A 64 -0.12 4.42 -7.06
N ARG A 65 0.16 3.27 -6.46
CA ARG A 65 -0.83 2.20 -6.28
C ARG A 65 -2.06 2.61 -5.47
N VAL A 66 -1.87 3.31 -4.36
CA VAL A 66 -3.00 3.78 -3.52
C VAL A 66 -3.80 4.85 -4.26
N LEU A 67 -3.13 5.75 -4.98
CA LEU A 67 -3.76 6.80 -5.78
C LEU A 67 -4.60 6.19 -6.91
N ASP A 68 -4.10 5.16 -7.58
CA ASP A 68 -4.86 4.41 -8.59
C ASP A 68 -6.14 3.77 -8.02
N GLN A 69 -6.05 3.19 -6.85
CA GLN A 69 -7.21 2.62 -6.18
C GLN A 69 -8.19 3.70 -5.71
N SER A 70 -7.70 4.85 -5.27
CA SER A 70 -8.54 5.98 -4.90
C SER A 70 -9.31 6.53 -6.09
N ILE A 71 -8.65 6.71 -7.24
CA ILE A 71 -9.29 7.14 -8.48
C ILE A 71 -10.39 6.17 -8.91
N LYS A 72 -10.12 4.86 -8.84
CA LYS A 72 -11.10 3.83 -9.20
C LYS A 72 -12.28 3.73 -8.23
N THR A 73 -12.08 4.15 -6.99
CA THR A 73 -13.11 4.06 -5.95
C THR A 73 -14.00 5.29 -5.94
N LEU A 74 -13.45 6.46 -6.25
CA LEU A 74 -14.14 7.74 -6.14
C LEU A 74 -15.16 7.91 -7.26
N ASP A 75 -16.43 8.13 -6.89
CA ASP A 75 -17.49 8.58 -7.77
C ASP A 75 -17.83 10.02 -7.40
N PRO A 76 -17.47 11.02 -8.25
CA PRO A 76 -17.75 12.42 -7.99
C PRO A 76 -19.23 12.76 -7.89
N ASP A 77 -20.09 12.08 -8.65
CA ASP A 77 -21.53 12.34 -8.66
C ASP A 77 -22.17 11.86 -7.34
N LEU A 78 -21.74 10.71 -6.83
CA LEU A 78 -22.18 10.24 -5.52
C LEU A 78 -21.73 11.20 -4.40
N CYS A 79 -20.51 11.74 -4.48
CA CYS A 79 -19.99 12.69 -3.49
C CYS A 79 -20.87 13.95 -3.37
N MET A 80 -21.51 14.40 -4.45
CA MET A 80 -22.39 15.58 -4.43
C MET A 80 -23.57 15.43 -3.45
N GLN A 81 -23.99 14.21 -3.15
CA GLN A 81 -25.07 13.94 -2.18
C GLN A 81 -24.71 14.39 -0.76
N THR A 82 -23.43 14.48 -0.43
CA THR A 82 -22.93 14.94 0.86
C THR A 82 -22.44 16.39 0.85
N GLY A 83 -22.46 17.05 -0.31
CA GLY A 83 -21.85 18.36 -0.52
C GLY A 83 -20.32 18.32 -0.67
N ALA A 84 -19.71 17.11 -0.67
CA ALA A 84 -18.28 16.96 -0.89
C ALA A 84 -17.92 17.23 -2.38
N ASN A 85 -16.78 17.94 -2.59
CA ASN A 85 -16.32 18.24 -3.94
C ASN A 85 -15.49 17.04 -4.48
N GLY A 86 -16.19 16.00 -4.94
CA GLY A 86 -15.58 14.80 -5.51
C GLY A 86 -14.76 15.07 -6.77
N VAL A 87 -15.14 16.05 -7.58
CA VAL A 87 -14.40 16.46 -8.78
C VAL A 87 -13.02 17.00 -8.41
N LEU A 88 -12.94 17.92 -7.44
CA LEU A 88 -11.67 18.46 -6.96
C LEU A 88 -10.78 17.37 -6.36
N LEU A 89 -11.37 16.44 -5.59
CA LEU A 89 -10.63 15.32 -5.01
C LEU A 89 -10.04 14.42 -6.11
N LEU A 90 -10.81 14.12 -7.14
CA LEU A 90 -10.36 13.34 -8.30
C LEU A 90 -9.21 14.04 -9.02
N GLU A 91 -9.36 15.32 -9.34
CA GLU A 91 -8.33 16.12 -10.00
C GLU A 91 -7.01 16.13 -9.20
N LYS A 92 -7.08 16.34 -7.88
CA LYS A 92 -5.90 16.33 -7.01
C LYS A 92 -5.25 14.95 -6.90
N THR A 93 -6.05 13.90 -6.88
CA THR A 93 -5.53 12.52 -6.89
C THR A 93 -4.82 12.19 -8.21
N GLU A 94 -5.37 12.66 -9.34
CA GLU A 94 -4.71 12.50 -10.64
C GLU A 94 -3.42 13.33 -10.78
N GLU A 95 -3.39 14.54 -10.25
CA GLU A 95 -2.16 15.35 -10.16
C GLU A 95 -1.08 14.61 -9.36
N ALA A 96 -1.43 14.09 -8.18
CA ALA A 96 -0.52 13.32 -7.34
C ALA A 96 -0.01 12.05 -8.05
N LYS A 97 -0.89 11.35 -8.78
CA LYS A 97 -0.52 10.18 -9.59
C LYS A 97 0.49 10.53 -10.69
N LYS A 98 0.31 11.65 -11.38
CA LYS A 98 1.28 12.14 -12.39
C LYS A 98 2.65 12.41 -11.76
N ALA A 99 2.68 13.07 -10.60
CA ALA A 99 3.91 13.30 -9.86
C ALA A 99 4.59 11.99 -9.41
N ALA A 100 3.81 11.02 -8.91
CA ALA A 100 4.31 9.70 -8.55
C ALA A 100 4.92 8.95 -9.75
N ALA A 101 4.29 9.03 -10.93
CA ALA A 101 4.81 8.40 -12.14
C ALA A 101 6.14 9.03 -12.59
N ILE A 102 6.28 10.37 -12.51
CA ILE A 102 7.53 11.07 -12.82
C ILE A 102 8.63 10.63 -11.84
N LEU A 103 8.32 10.56 -10.56
CA LEU A 103 9.26 10.10 -9.54
C LEU A 103 9.74 8.66 -9.79
N SER A 104 8.83 7.76 -10.06
CA SER A 104 9.14 6.35 -10.37
C SER A 104 10.04 6.23 -11.60
N GLU A 105 9.82 7.05 -12.63
CA GLU A 105 10.66 7.08 -13.82
C GLU A 105 12.07 7.61 -13.51
N GLN A 106 12.21 8.63 -12.67
CA GLN A 106 13.53 9.14 -12.26
C GLN A 106 14.31 8.11 -11.44
N VAL A 107 13.64 7.41 -10.53
CA VAL A 107 14.25 6.30 -9.77
C VAL A 107 14.72 5.20 -10.73
N ARG A 108 13.91 4.81 -11.70
CA ARG A 108 14.29 3.80 -12.70
C ARG A 108 15.49 4.22 -13.53
N ARG A 109 15.52 5.47 -13.98
CA ARG A 109 16.66 6.02 -14.72
C ARG A 109 17.94 6.04 -13.89
N PHE A 110 17.86 6.40 -12.62
CA PHE A 110 19.02 6.36 -11.73
C PHE A 110 19.52 4.92 -11.55
N ASN A 111 18.64 3.98 -11.33
CA ASN A 111 18.98 2.57 -11.18
C ASN A 111 19.53 1.93 -12.46
N SER A 112 19.25 2.50 -13.64
CA SER A 112 19.80 2.03 -14.91
C SER A 112 21.25 2.49 -15.18
N ILE A 113 21.80 3.36 -14.33
CA ILE A 113 23.20 3.76 -14.42
C ILE A 113 24.06 2.53 -14.07
N PRO A 114 25.07 2.18 -14.89
CA PRO A 114 26.01 1.12 -14.56
C PRO A 114 26.64 1.30 -13.18
N GLU A 115 26.82 0.22 -12.44
CA GLU A 115 27.22 0.27 -11.02
C GLU A 115 28.53 1.04 -10.82
N GLU A 116 29.50 0.86 -11.69
CA GLU A 116 30.81 1.50 -11.66
C GLU A 116 30.74 3.03 -11.93
N LYS A 117 29.59 3.53 -12.42
CA LYS A 117 29.35 4.96 -12.70
C LYS A 117 28.37 5.60 -11.74
N ARG A 118 27.87 4.83 -10.75
CA ARG A 118 26.90 5.35 -9.81
C ARG A 118 27.56 6.21 -8.75
N ASP A 119 26.95 7.33 -8.44
CA ASP A 119 27.29 8.16 -7.28
C ASP A 119 26.51 7.65 -6.06
N TRP A 120 27.13 6.74 -5.31
CA TRP A 120 26.53 6.12 -4.14
C TRP A 120 26.23 7.13 -3.04
N LYS A 121 27.05 8.14 -2.84
CA LYS A 121 26.79 9.20 -1.85
C LYS A 121 25.53 9.99 -2.20
N LYS A 122 25.32 10.24 -3.49
CA LYS A 122 24.09 10.87 -3.98
C LYS A 122 22.90 9.94 -3.86
N ALA A 123 23.09 8.64 -4.10
CA ALA A 123 22.04 7.62 -3.92
C ALA A 123 21.55 7.57 -2.48
N ASP A 124 22.44 7.55 -1.50
CA ASP A 124 22.10 7.57 -0.07
C ASP A 124 21.26 8.79 0.30
N ALA A 125 21.71 9.99 -0.12
CA ALA A 125 20.99 11.22 0.15
C ALA A 125 19.60 11.29 -0.51
N ILE A 126 19.43 10.66 -1.69
CA ILE A 126 18.13 10.54 -2.36
C ILE A 126 17.26 9.53 -1.63
N THR A 127 17.83 8.39 -1.22
CA THR A 127 17.12 7.33 -0.48
C THR A 127 16.54 7.87 0.82
N GLU A 128 17.29 8.62 1.61
CA GLU A 128 16.77 9.25 2.82
C GLU A 128 15.55 10.16 2.54
N LYS A 129 15.62 10.95 1.47
CA LYS A 129 14.49 11.81 1.06
C LYS A 129 13.29 10.99 0.61
N LEU A 130 13.50 9.92 -0.17
CA LEU A 130 12.44 9.03 -0.64
C LEU A 130 11.74 8.35 0.54
N LEU A 131 12.52 7.87 1.52
CA LEU A 131 11.98 7.28 2.75
C LEU A 131 11.17 8.29 3.56
N GLY A 132 11.66 9.53 3.66
CA GLY A 132 10.94 10.62 4.33
C GLY A 132 9.60 10.94 3.67
N VAL A 133 9.57 11.02 2.34
CA VAL A 133 8.32 11.22 1.58
C VAL A 133 7.40 10.02 1.72
N PHE A 134 7.94 8.80 1.64
CA PHE A 134 7.17 7.58 1.79
C PHE A 134 6.47 7.53 3.16
N ARG A 135 7.18 7.79 4.25
CA ARG A 135 6.61 7.83 5.60
C ARG A 135 5.47 8.85 5.72
N LYS A 136 5.70 10.08 5.22
CA LYS A 136 4.63 11.09 5.21
C LYS A 136 3.40 10.64 4.41
N SER A 137 3.62 10.03 3.24
CA SER A 137 2.51 9.49 2.44
C SER A 137 1.77 8.39 3.18
N GLN A 138 2.47 7.54 3.92
CA GLN A 138 1.84 6.51 4.76
C GLN A 138 1.05 7.12 5.91
N ASP A 139 1.56 8.16 6.56
CA ASP A 139 0.86 8.86 7.64
C ASP A 139 -0.48 9.46 7.17
N TYR A 140 -0.55 9.93 5.92
CA TYR A 140 -1.80 10.46 5.34
C TYR A 140 -2.73 9.39 4.77
N LEU A 141 -2.19 8.33 4.20
CA LEU A 141 -2.97 7.33 3.45
C LEU A 141 -3.29 6.08 4.28
N VAL A 142 -2.37 5.69 5.17
CA VAL A 142 -2.49 4.46 5.96
C VAL A 142 -1.99 4.73 7.38
N ARG A 143 -2.87 4.63 8.36
CA ARG A 143 -2.51 4.76 9.78
C ARG A 143 -2.73 3.44 10.50
N LEU A 144 -1.87 3.19 11.49
CA LEU A 144 -2.12 2.17 12.49
C LEU A 144 -2.96 2.78 13.61
N ASP A 145 -4.03 2.08 13.93
CA ASP A 145 -4.78 2.33 15.13
C ASP A 145 -4.81 1.07 16.00
N TRP A 146 -4.94 1.23 17.30
CA TRP A 146 -5.06 0.10 18.21
C TRP A 146 -6.52 -0.13 18.50
N ASP A 147 -6.98 -1.35 18.24
CA ASP A 147 -8.29 -1.78 18.66
C ASP A 147 -8.29 -1.99 20.19
N ASP A 148 -9.23 -1.34 20.88
CA ASP A 148 -9.45 -1.49 22.32
C ASP A 148 -10.01 -2.86 22.72
N ASN A 149 -9.83 -3.87 21.89
CA ASN A 149 -10.25 -5.23 22.20
C ASN A 149 -9.45 -5.79 23.39
N VAL A 150 -10.15 -6.03 24.48
CA VAL A 150 -9.56 -6.42 25.77
C VAL A 150 -8.92 -7.82 25.71
N ILE A 151 -9.38 -8.70 24.83
CA ILE A 151 -8.92 -10.10 24.76
C ILE A 151 -7.74 -10.24 23.79
N PHE A 152 -7.84 -9.59 22.64
CA PHE A 152 -6.79 -9.56 21.62
C PHE A 152 -6.67 -8.13 21.09
N PRO A 153 -5.87 -7.27 21.73
CA PRO A 153 -5.61 -5.92 21.19
C PRO A 153 -4.94 -6.09 19.82
N GLN A 154 -5.70 -5.88 18.77
CA GLN A 154 -5.23 -6.00 17.40
C GLN A 154 -4.96 -4.61 16.84
N GLN A 155 -3.92 -4.50 16.05
CA GLN A 155 -3.72 -3.31 15.24
C GLN A 155 -4.80 -3.26 14.15
N ALA A 156 -5.70 -2.31 14.25
CA ALA A 156 -6.54 -1.95 13.12
C ALA A 156 -5.71 -1.07 12.16
N VAL A 157 -5.72 -1.40 10.90
CA VAL A 157 -5.15 -0.55 9.86
C VAL A 157 -6.23 0.40 9.40
N GLN A 158 -6.17 1.65 9.86
CA GLN A 158 -6.98 2.72 9.29
C GLN A 158 -6.34 3.14 7.97
N ASN A 159 -7.06 2.94 6.91
CA ASN A 159 -6.65 3.27 5.55
C ASN A 159 -7.68 4.23 4.96
N ASN A 160 -7.24 5.43 4.58
CA ASN A 160 -8.12 6.42 3.98
C ASN A 160 -8.80 5.89 2.70
N LEU A 161 -8.15 5.01 1.96
CA LEU A 161 -8.80 4.29 0.86
C LEU A 161 -9.95 3.41 1.35
N TYR A 162 -9.81 2.75 2.49
CA TYR A 162 -10.89 1.93 3.07
C TYR A 162 -12.07 2.80 3.52
N ALA A 163 -11.81 3.93 4.16
CA ALA A 163 -12.83 4.89 4.54
C ALA A 163 -13.54 5.48 3.29
N LEU A 164 -12.80 5.78 2.23
CA LEU A 164 -13.36 6.22 0.96
C LEU A 164 -14.27 5.15 0.33
N LYS A 165 -13.84 3.89 0.32
CA LYS A 165 -14.67 2.75 -0.16
C LYS A 165 -15.96 2.60 0.67
N LYS A 166 -15.87 2.75 1.97
CA LYS A 166 -17.06 2.74 2.85
C LYS A 166 -18.02 3.88 2.52
N ALA A 167 -17.49 5.10 2.38
CA ALA A 167 -18.29 6.26 2.03
C ALA A 167 -19.05 6.05 0.71
N MET A 168 -18.36 5.58 -0.34
CA MET A 168 -18.99 5.28 -1.63
C MET A 168 -20.07 4.20 -1.50
N GLY A 169 -19.80 3.11 -0.78
CA GLY A 169 -20.77 2.03 -0.58
C GLY A 169 -22.02 2.45 0.23
N TYR A 170 -21.91 3.42 1.13
CA TYR A 170 -23.07 4.02 1.80
C TYR A 170 -23.86 4.93 0.87
N LEU A 171 -23.17 5.74 0.05
CA LEU A 171 -23.82 6.65 -0.91
C LEU A 171 -24.59 5.89 -1.99
N GLU A 172 -24.08 4.77 -2.50
CA GLU A 172 -24.76 3.87 -3.42
C GLU A 172 -26.12 3.37 -2.86
N LYS A 173 -26.22 3.25 -1.53
CA LYS A 173 -27.44 2.85 -0.81
C LYS A 173 -28.31 4.02 -0.38
N GLY A 174 -27.88 5.27 -0.63
CA GLY A 174 -28.55 6.47 -0.14
C GLY A 174 -28.40 6.74 1.36
N GLU A 175 -27.42 6.10 2.00
CA GLU A 175 -27.14 6.23 3.45
C GLU A 175 -26.21 7.40 3.71
N ILE A 176 -26.74 8.64 3.70
CA ILE A 176 -25.96 9.88 3.77
C ILE A 176 -25.21 10.04 5.09
N ALA A 177 -25.84 9.79 6.25
CA ALA A 177 -25.21 10.00 7.55
C ALA A 177 -23.98 9.08 7.77
N PRO A 178 -24.04 7.76 7.55
CA PRO A 178 -22.85 6.89 7.61
C PRO A 178 -21.77 7.26 6.59
N ALA A 179 -22.15 7.78 5.41
CA ALA A 179 -21.18 8.25 4.43
C ALA A 179 -20.39 9.46 4.92
N LEU A 180 -21.08 10.42 5.55
CA LEU A 180 -20.44 11.59 6.18
C LEU A 180 -19.49 11.18 7.30
N GLU A 181 -19.87 10.23 8.16
CA GLU A 181 -18.99 9.70 9.20
C GLU A 181 -17.71 9.09 8.59
N ALA A 182 -17.83 8.34 7.49
CA ALA A 182 -16.68 7.79 6.80
C ALA A 182 -15.78 8.87 6.19
N PHE A 183 -16.34 9.95 5.64
CA PHE A 183 -15.56 11.11 5.17
C PHE A 183 -14.86 11.87 6.30
N TYR A 184 -15.53 12.08 7.43
CA TYR A 184 -14.91 12.69 8.62
C TYR A 184 -13.77 11.83 9.17
N SER A 185 -13.87 10.51 9.07
CA SER A 185 -12.77 9.61 9.42
C SER A 185 -11.51 9.85 8.57
N ILE A 186 -11.67 10.14 7.27
CA ILE A 186 -10.55 10.51 6.40
C ILE A 186 -9.92 11.82 6.86
N ASP A 187 -10.72 12.83 7.12
CA ASP A 187 -10.26 14.16 7.55
C ASP A 187 -9.52 14.09 8.89
N ASN A 188 -10.08 13.40 9.87
CA ASN A 188 -9.47 13.20 11.18
C ASN A 188 -8.15 12.42 11.13
N ASN A 189 -7.92 11.61 10.10
CA ASN A 189 -6.67 10.88 9.90
C ASN A 189 -5.56 11.73 9.26
N CYS A 190 -5.87 12.93 8.80
CA CYS A 190 -4.93 13.85 8.14
C CYS A 190 -4.31 14.90 9.09
N TYR A 191 -4.65 14.88 10.38
CA TYR A 191 -4.15 15.84 11.39
C TYR A 191 -3.15 15.19 12.38
#